data_3b6a63a75707db68be7149923904beac
#
_entry.id   3b6a63a75707db68be7149923904beac
#
_cell.length_a   1.000
_cell.length_b   1.000
_cell.length_c   1.000
_cell.angle_alpha   90.00
_cell.angle_beta   90.00
_cell.angle_gamma   90.00
#
_symmetry.space_group_name_H-M   'P 1'
#
loop_
_entity.id
_entity.type
_entity.pdbx_description
1 polymer ?
#
loop_
_entity_poly.entity_id
_entity_poly.type
_entity_poly.pdbx_seq_one_letter_code
_entity_poly.pdbx_strand_id
1 'polypeptide(L)'
;MRPDLSLISVLWPGALGIALMSFTETVAAGRAFARRDEPPPRADRELLATGLANVGGALLGAMPSGGGTTQTAVNVRAGARTQLAEVLTAAMTLVTIFFLAPLVALIPQSALAAMVIVYSFGLIKPIEFRDILRIRRTEFSWAIVAFAGVVLVGTLKGIIVAIIISLVTLACHLADPPVYVLRRKPGTNVFRPESPEHPEDESFPGLLLLRPEGPIFFANAAHIAHQIEPLIRKTQATVVAVDASGVLDMEYTALKMFAQVATRQSQHGVQLWLIGMSPRVLAVVQRSPLGQMLRREGMFFNLEIAVARFLAAVHDQSG
;
A
#
# COMPACT_ATOMS: atom_id res chain seq x y z
N MET A 1 -19.78 -17.00 -37.04
CA MET A 1 -18.88 -17.92 -36.31
C MET A 1 -19.44 -18.09 -34.91
N ARG A 2 -19.71 -19.33 -34.47
CA ARG A 2 -20.05 -19.57 -33.05
C ARG A 2 -18.75 -19.48 -32.27
N PRO A 3 -18.69 -18.70 -31.19
CA PRO A 3 -17.49 -18.63 -30.35
C PRO A 3 -17.25 -20.03 -29.74
N ASP A 4 -16.10 -20.59 -30.06
CA ASP A 4 -15.68 -21.86 -29.46
C ASP A 4 -15.22 -21.58 -28.03
N LEU A 5 -16.03 -22.02 -27.05
CA LEU A 5 -15.76 -21.79 -25.64
C LEU A 5 -14.44 -22.44 -25.18
N SER A 6 -13.94 -23.44 -25.92
CA SER A 6 -12.63 -24.06 -25.63
C SER A 6 -11.47 -23.11 -25.85
N LEU A 7 -11.62 -22.13 -26.76
CA LEU A 7 -10.61 -21.11 -27.01
C LEU A 7 -10.44 -20.13 -25.83
N ILE A 8 -11.48 -19.94 -25.04
CA ILE A 8 -11.43 -19.01 -23.88
C ILE A 8 -10.40 -19.51 -22.88
N SER A 9 -10.36 -20.81 -22.59
CA SER A 9 -9.40 -21.38 -21.65
C SER A 9 -7.94 -21.26 -22.09
N VAL A 10 -7.70 -21.18 -23.40
CA VAL A 10 -6.37 -21.03 -23.98
C VAL A 10 -5.97 -19.56 -24.09
N LEU A 11 -6.91 -18.68 -24.42
CA LEU A 11 -6.63 -17.27 -24.71
C LEU A 11 -6.67 -16.37 -23.48
N TRP A 12 -7.42 -16.74 -22.42
CA TRP A 12 -7.63 -15.86 -21.27
C TRP A 12 -6.34 -15.44 -20.53
N PRO A 13 -5.28 -16.29 -20.38
CA PRO A 13 -4.06 -15.85 -19.72
C PRO A 13 -3.33 -14.77 -20.51
N GLY A 14 -3.30 -14.93 -21.86
CA GLY A 14 -2.75 -13.91 -22.77
C GLY A 14 -3.57 -12.62 -22.74
N ALA A 15 -4.91 -12.73 -22.78
CA ALA A 15 -5.81 -11.59 -22.71
C ALA A 15 -5.66 -10.82 -21.38
N LEU A 16 -5.56 -11.52 -20.25
CA LEU A 16 -5.31 -10.91 -18.94
C LEU A 16 -3.96 -10.18 -18.92
N GLY A 17 -2.93 -10.78 -19.49
CA GLY A 17 -1.62 -10.17 -19.58
C GLY A 17 -1.61 -8.90 -20.42
N ILE A 18 -2.26 -8.90 -21.59
CA ILE A 18 -2.43 -7.73 -22.43
C ILE A 18 -3.24 -6.64 -21.70
N ALA A 19 -4.33 -7.02 -21.01
CA ALA A 19 -5.15 -6.09 -20.25
C ALA A 19 -4.36 -5.41 -19.14
N LEU A 20 -3.58 -6.17 -18.37
CA LEU A 20 -2.71 -5.62 -17.32
C LEU A 20 -1.64 -4.69 -17.87
N MET A 21 -0.98 -5.06 -18.95
CA MET A 21 0.03 -4.23 -19.59
C MET A 21 -0.58 -2.92 -20.12
N SER A 22 -1.66 -3.03 -20.88
CA SER A 22 -2.38 -1.89 -21.47
C SER A 22 -2.86 -0.93 -20.37
N PHE A 23 -3.44 -1.45 -19.29
CA PHE A 23 -3.87 -0.66 -18.14
C PHE A 23 -2.70 0.03 -17.43
N THR A 24 -1.62 -0.70 -17.19
CA THR A 24 -0.42 -0.15 -16.51
C THR A 24 0.18 0.99 -17.33
N GLU A 25 0.32 0.81 -18.63
CA GLU A 25 0.84 1.84 -19.54
C GLU A 25 -0.09 3.06 -19.62
N THR A 26 -1.40 2.85 -19.69
CA THR A 26 -2.40 3.94 -19.72
C THR A 26 -2.34 4.77 -18.46
N VAL A 27 -2.32 4.12 -17.27
CA VAL A 27 -2.24 4.82 -15.99
C VAL A 27 -0.88 5.51 -15.82
N ALA A 28 0.21 4.86 -16.24
CA ALA A 28 1.55 5.46 -16.19
C ALA A 28 1.64 6.71 -17.08
N ALA A 29 1.14 6.63 -18.32
CA ALA A 29 1.07 7.77 -19.22
C ALA A 29 0.22 8.92 -18.64
N GLY A 30 -0.98 8.60 -18.13
CA GLY A 30 -1.87 9.57 -17.52
C GLY A 30 -1.24 10.28 -16.33
N ARG A 31 -0.49 9.57 -15.47
CA ARG A 31 0.22 10.17 -14.34
C ARG A 31 1.45 10.98 -14.75
N ALA A 32 2.23 10.48 -15.72
CA ALA A 32 3.46 11.13 -16.16
C ALA A 32 3.21 12.48 -16.85
N PHE A 33 2.08 12.62 -17.52
CA PHE A 33 1.71 13.80 -18.30
C PHE A 33 0.53 14.58 -17.71
N ALA A 34 0.04 14.21 -16.52
CA ALA A 34 -0.98 14.97 -15.82
C ALA A 34 -0.50 16.40 -15.55
N ARG A 35 -1.36 17.37 -15.81
CA ARG A 35 -1.07 18.79 -15.54
C ARG A 35 -1.29 19.07 -14.06
N ARG A 36 -0.55 20.02 -13.52
CA ARG A 36 -0.64 20.40 -12.09
C ARG A 36 -2.00 20.97 -11.69
N ASP A 37 -2.72 21.54 -12.65
CA ASP A 37 -4.03 22.15 -12.49
C ASP A 37 -5.21 21.19 -12.75
N GLU A 38 -4.92 19.94 -13.13
CA GLU A 38 -5.93 18.90 -13.37
C GLU A 38 -6.01 17.89 -12.21
N PRO A 39 -7.21 17.37 -11.91
CA PRO A 39 -7.32 16.29 -10.95
C PRO A 39 -6.58 15.05 -11.46
N PRO A 40 -5.98 14.24 -10.56
CA PRO A 40 -5.28 13.03 -10.98
C PRO A 40 -6.22 12.08 -11.73
N PRO A 41 -5.71 11.37 -12.75
CA PRO A 41 -6.50 10.42 -13.52
C PRO A 41 -7.07 9.34 -12.61
N ARG A 42 -8.36 9.06 -12.77
CA ARG A 42 -9.05 8.02 -11.99
C ARG A 42 -8.87 6.67 -12.67
N ALA A 43 -8.09 5.79 -12.02
CA ALA A 43 -7.75 4.47 -12.55
C ALA A 43 -8.96 3.66 -13.01
N ASP A 44 -10.09 3.72 -12.26
CA ASP A 44 -11.32 3.02 -12.60
C ASP A 44 -11.92 3.48 -13.94
N ARG A 45 -11.91 4.80 -14.19
CA ARG A 45 -12.43 5.37 -15.43
C ARG A 45 -11.52 5.08 -16.62
N GLU A 46 -10.20 5.13 -16.41
CA GLU A 46 -9.22 4.77 -17.42
C GLU A 46 -9.33 3.30 -17.81
N LEU A 47 -9.49 2.40 -16.85
CA LEU A 47 -9.70 0.98 -17.09
C LEU A 47 -10.98 0.73 -17.89
N LEU A 48 -12.07 1.38 -17.51
CA LEU A 48 -13.35 1.26 -18.20
C LEU A 48 -13.28 1.80 -19.63
N ALA A 49 -12.70 2.99 -19.82
CA ALA A 49 -12.57 3.62 -21.13
C ALA A 49 -11.69 2.79 -22.07
N THR A 50 -10.52 2.33 -21.60
CA THR A 50 -9.63 1.46 -22.35
C THR A 50 -10.30 0.12 -22.68
N GLY A 51 -11.03 -0.47 -21.73
CA GLY A 51 -11.78 -1.70 -21.95
C GLY A 51 -12.85 -1.55 -23.03
N LEU A 52 -13.67 -0.49 -22.94
CA LEU A 52 -14.71 -0.22 -23.94
C LEU A 52 -14.12 0.08 -25.33
N ALA A 53 -13.01 0.83 -25.40
CA ALA A 53 -12.31 1.09 -26.65
C ALA A 53 -11.80 -0.21 -27.31
N ASN A 54 -11.24 -1.13 -26.49
CA ASN A 54 -10.78 -2.43 -26.99
C ASN A 54 -11.93 -3.34 -27.42
N VAL A 55 -13.06 -3.34 -26.72
CA VAL A 55 -14.26 -4.07 -27.15
C VAL A 55 -14.77 -3.53 -28.48
N GLY A 56 -14.89 -2.20 -28.61
CA GLY A 56 -15.29 -1.56 -29.87
C GLY A 56 -14.30 -1.86 -31.01
N GLY A 57 -13.01 -1.77 -30.74
CA GLY A 57 -11.96 -2.11 -31.70
C GLY A 57 -12.00 -3.58 -32.14
N ALA A 58 -12.20 -4.51 -31.18
CA ALA A 58 -12.29 -5.94 -31.47
C ALA A 58 -13.46 -6.29 -32.40
N LEU A 59 -14.61 -5.60 -32.28
CA LEU A 59 -15.75 -5.77 -33.20
C LEU A 59 -15.41 -5.35 -34.62
N LEU A 60 -14.45 -4.44 -34.78
CA LEU A 60 -13.94 -3.99 -36.07
C LEU A 60 -12.67 -4.73 -36.54
N GLY A 61 -12.25 -5.76 -35.81
CA GLY A 61 -11.04 -6.54 -36.12
C GLY A 61 -9.73 -5.87 -35.74
N ALA A 62 -9.74 -4.84 -34.88
CA ALA A 62 -8.53 -4.18 -34.41
C ALA A 62 -7.79 -5.03 -33.38
N MET A 63 -6.47 -4.85 -33.31
CA MET A 63 -5.65 -5.42 -32.27
C MET A 63 -5.86 -4.69 -30.93
N PRO A 64 -5.67 -5.38 -29.78
CA PRO A 64 -5.71 -4.73 -28.48
C PRO A 64 -4.73 -3.55 -28.41
N SER A 65 -5.18 -2.44 -27.83
CA SER A 65 -4.40 -1.22 -27.69
C SER A 65 -4.48 -0.66 -26.26
N GLY A 66 -3.51 0.15 -25.89
CA GLY A 66 -3.46 0.89 -24.63
C GLY A 66 -2.88 2.29 -24.83
N GLY A 67 -2.86 3.09 -23.77
CA GLY A 67 -2.28 4.42 -23.81
C GLY A 67 -0.76 4.37 -23.97
N GLY A 68 -0.24 4.82 -25.11
CA GLY A 68 1.19 4.86 -25.34
C GLY A 68 1.85 6.10 -24.73
N THR A 69 2.86 5.91 -23.89
CA THR A 69 3.62 7.02 -23.28
C THR A 69 4.31 7.89 -24.31
N THR A 70 4.83 7.29 -25.39
CA THR A 70 5.53 8.02 -26.47
C THR A 70 4.57 8.92 -27.24
N GLN A 71 3.40 8.41 -27.64
CA GLN A 71 2.39 9.17 -28.36
C GLN A 71 1.85 10.32 -27.49
N THR A 72 1.57 10.04 -26.21
CA THR A 72 1.14 11.06 -25.25
C THR A 72 2.21 12.15 -25.09
N ALA A 73 3.50 11.78 -25.00
CA ALA A 73 4.60 12.73 -24.92
C ALA A 73 4.66 13.65 -26.13
N VAL A 74 4.45 13.13 -27.35
CA VAL A 74 4.41 13.91 -28.57
C VAL A 74 3.23 14.88 -28.57
N ASN A 75 2.03 14.40 -28.23
CA ASN A 75 0.83 15.23 -28.16
C ASN A 75 0.99 16.38 -27.15
N VAL A 76 1.50 16.10 -25.96
CA VAL A 76 1.74 17.12 -24.93
C VAL A 76 2.77 18.15 -25.40
N ARG A 77 3.88 17.72 -26.03
CA ARG A 77 4.89 18.64 -26.60
C ARG A 77 4.35 19.48 -27.75
N ALA A 78 3.42 18.93 -28.52
CA ALA A 78 2.71 19.66 -29.59
C ALA A 78 1.67 20.66 -29.03
N GLY A 79 1.43 20.69 -27.73
CA GLY A 79 0.50 21.61 -27.09
C GLY A 79 -0.94 21.10 -27.03
N ALA A 80 -1.19 19.81 -27.19
CA ALA A 80 -2.52 19.23 -27.03
C ALA A 80 -3.06 19.47 -25.61
N ARG A 81 -4.30 19.96 -25.52
CA ARG A 81 -4.95 20.30 -24.24
C ARG A 81 -6.31 19.64 -24.05
N THR A 82 -6.87 19.08 -25.10
CA THR A 82 -8.21 18.50 -25.08
C THR A 82 -8.24 17.18 -25.85
N GLN A 83 -9.23 16.36 -25.59
CA GLN A 83 -9.45 15.10 -26.32
C GLN A 83 -9.76 15.30 -27.81
N LEU A 84 -10.03 16.51 -28.23
CA LEU A 84 -10.17 16.84 -29.66
C LEU A 84 -8.87 16.53 -30.42
N ALA A 85 -7.71 16.67 -29.77
CA ALA A 85 -6.42 16.28 -30.35
C ALA A 85 -6.39 14.79 -30.74
N GLU A 86 -6.96 13.90 -29.90
CA GLU A 86 -7.03 12.47 -30.21
C GLU A 86 -7.97 12.17 -31.37
N VAL A 87 -9.11 12.85 -31.44
CA VAL A 87 -10.04 12.72 -32.60
C VAL A 87 -9.38 13.17 -33.89
N LEU A 88 -8.66 14.29 -33.87
CA LEU A 88 -7.89 14.76 -35.01
C LEU A 88 -6.76 13.81 -35.36
N THR A 89 -6.06 13.25 -34.39
CA THR A 89 -5.02 12.23 -34.63
C THR A 89 -5.61 10.99 -35.29
N ALA A 90 -6.76 10.51 -34.83
CA ALA A 90 -7.46 9.39 -35.46
C ALA A 90 -7.87 9.70 -36.92
N ALA A 91 -8.44 10.89 -37.20
CA ALA A 91 -8.79 11.33 -38.53
C ALA A 91 -7.55 11.43 -39.44
N MET A 92 -6.47 12.05 -38.94
CA MET A 92 -5.21 12.14 -39.69
C MET A 92 -4.57 10.79 -39.96
N THR A 93 -4.70 9.84 -39.04
CA THR A 93 -4.25 8.45 -39.21
C THR A 93 -5.00 7.80 -40.37
N LEU A 94 -6.33 7.97 -40.49
CA LEU A 94 -7.12 7.47 -41.61
C LEU A 94 -6.67 8.11 -42.92
N VAL A 95 -6.49 9.43 -42.97
CA VAL A 95 -5.97 10.13 -44.13
C VAL A 95 -4.58 9.58 -44.53
N THR A 96 -3.71 9.37 -43.58
CA THR A 96 -2.37 8.82 -43.81
C THR A 96 -2.45 7.41 -44.40
N ILE A 97 -3.29 6.54 -43.87
CA ILE A 97 -3.46 5.17 -44.35
C ILE A 97 -3.97 5.18 -45.82
N PHE A 98 -4.96 6.01 -46.14
CA PHE A 98 -5.57 6.02 -47.46
C PHE A 98 -4.74 6.74 -48.51
N PHE A 99 -4.04 7.82 -48.17
CA PHE A 99 -3.38 8.69 -49.14
C PHE A 99 -1.86 8.74 -49.01
N LEU A 100 -1.30 8.58 -47.81
CA LEU A 100 0.12 8.75 -47.56
C LEU A 100 0.85 7.43 -47.28
N ALA A 101 0.16 6.28 -47.25
CA ALA A 101 0.79 4.99 -47.00
C ALA A 101 2.01 4.70 -47.90
N PRO A 102 1.97 5.00 -49.21
CA PRO A 102 3.13 4.80 -50.09
C PRO A 102 4.34 5.65 -49.67
N LEU A 103 4.12 6.88 -49.17
CA LEU A 103 5.18 7.77 -48.70
C LEU A 103 5.75 7.32 -47.39
N VAL A 104 4.89 6.84 -46.48
CA VAL A 104 5.32 6.28 -45.18
C VAL A 104 6.15 5.02 -45.38
N ALA A 105 5.84 4.21 -46.39
CA ALA A 105 6.61 3.01 -46.73
C ALA A 105 8.07 3.31 -47.19
N LEU A 106 8.36 4.55 -47.61
CA LEU A 106 9.72 4.99 -47.95
C LEU A 106 10.59 5.33 -46.75
N ILE A 107 9.99 5.42 -45.55
CA ILE A 107 10.75 5.73 -44.34
C ILE A 107 11.58 4.51 -43.95
N PRO A 108 12.93 4.63 -43.90
CA PRO A 108 13.76 3.50 -43.51
C PRO A 108 13.50 3.08 -42.06
N GLN A 109 13.50 1.78 -41.79
CA GLN A 109 13.27 1.25 -40.46
C GLN A 109 14.27 1.79 -39.44
N SER A 110 15.50 2.09 -39.84
CA SER A 110 16.53 2.72 -39.02
C SER A 110 16.09 4.10 -38.49
N ALA A 111 15.37 4.89 -39.31
CA ALA A 111 14.86 6.19 -38.85
C ALA A 111 13.75 6.04 -37.83
N LEU A 112 12.85 5.06 -38.00
CA LEU A 112 11.81 4.72 -37.03
C LEU A 112 12.44 4.22 -35.72
N ALA A 113 13.44 3.34 -35.80
CA ALA A 113 14.16 2.85 -34.62
C ALA A 113 14.90 3.98 -33.89
N ALA A 114 15.56 4.88 -34.63
CA ALA A 114 16.24 6.05 -34.04
C ALA A 114 15.25 6.95 -33.28
N MET A 115 14.07 7.17 -33.85
CA MET A 115 13.00 7.96 -33.21
C MET A 115 12.56 7.33 -31.87
N VAL A 116 12.31 6.01 -31.85
CA VAL A 116 11.93 5.28 -30.61
C VAL A 116 13.03 5.40 -29.56
N ILE A 117 14.31 5.24 -29.95
CA ILE A 117 15.44 5.36 -29.03
C ILE A 117 15.50 6.77 -28.44
N VAL A 118 15.45 7.82 -29.27
CA VAL A 118 15.51 9.21 -28.79
C VAL A 118 14.36 9.53 -27.81
N TYR A 119 13.14 9.10 -28.11
CA TYR A 119 12.01 9.30 -27.19
C TYR A 119 12.17 8.50 -25.91
N SER A 120 12.67 7.26 -25.97
CA SER A 120 12.91 6.40 -24.80
C SER A 120 13.94 7.00 -23.86
N PHE A 121 15.04 7.58 -24.38
CA PHE A 121 16.01 8.29 -23.53
C PHE A 121 15.38 9.47 -22.77
N GLY A 122 14.41 10.15 -23.35
CA GLY A 122 13.67 11.23 -22.68
C GLY A 122 12.78 10.77 -21.51
N LEU A 123 12.46 9.48 -21.43
CA LEU A 123 11.67 8.90 -20.32
C LEU A 123 12.53 8.43 -19.14
N ILE A 124 13.85 8.24 -19.35
CA ILE A 124 14.76 7.82 -18.29
C ILE A 124 15.00 8.99 -17.34
N LYS A 125 14.62 8.83 -16.08
CA LYS A 125 14.77 9.85 -15.04
C LYS A 125 15.71 9.35 -13.92
N PRO A 126 17.04 9.42 -14.10
CA PRO A 126 17.99 8.88 -13.13
C PRO A 126 17.91 9.57 -11.77
N ILE A 127 17.44 10.81 -11.73
CA ILE A 127 17.24 11.58 -10.50
C ILE A 127 16.22 10.91 -9.61
N GLU A 128 15.09 10.43 -10.16
CA GLU A 128 14.05 9.75 -9.39
C GLU A 128 14.58 8.45 -8.75
N PHE A 129 15.38 7.68 -9.47
CA PHE A 129 16.05 6.48 -8.92
C PHE A 129 17.01 6.83 -7.76
N ARG A 130 17.73 7.92 -7.88
CA ARG A 130 18.63 8.41 -6.82
C ARG A 130 17.85 8.86 -5.59
N ASP A 131 16.72 9.52 -5.78
CA ASP A 131 15.88 9.99 -4.69
C ASP A 131 15.22 8.81 -3.95
N ILE A 132 14.72 7.81 -4.68
CA ILE A 132 14.22 6.55 -4.09
C ILE A 132 15.31 5.88 -3.24
N LEU A 133 16.54 5.77 -3.76
CA LEU A 133 17.66 5.17 -3.04
C LEU A 133 18.00 5.91 -1.75
N ARG A 134 17.87 7.24 -1.75
CA ARG A 134 18.14 8.07 -0.57
C ARG A 134 17.04 7.94 0.50
N ILE A 135 15.79 7.81 0.08
CA ILE A 135 14.64 7.79 0.99
C ILE A 135 14.45 6.38 1.54
N ARG A 136 14.39 5.36 0.65
CA ARG A 136 14.16 3.96 1.05
C ARG A 136 14.92 2.99 0.17
N ARG A 137 15.95 2.37 0.73
CA ARG A 137 16.74 1.35 0.03
C ARG A 137 15.92 0.13 -0.40
N THR A 138 14.90 -0.23 0.37
CA THR A 138 13.98 -1.31 0.04
C THR A 138 13.20 -1.02 -1.24
N GLU A 139 12.63 0.16 -1.38
CA GLU A 139 11.90 0.56 -2.60
C GLU A 139 12.82 0.61 -3.82
N PHE A 140 14.06 1.04 -3.64
CA PHE A 140 15.07 1.00 -4.71
C PHE A 140 15.36 -0.43 -5.16
N SER A 141 15.53 -1.39 -4.23
CA SER A 141 15.75 -2.79 -4.59
C SER A 141 14.58 -3.37 -5.39
N TRP A 142 13.34 -3.00 -5.05
CA TRP A 142 12.15 -3.39 -5.82
C TRP A 142 12.14 -2.81 -7.24
N ALA A 143 12.49 -1.53 -7.37
CA ALA A 143 12.60 -0.90 -8.68
C ALA A 143 13.63 -1.59 -9.57
N ILE A 144 14.77 -1.98 -9.01
CA ILE A 144 15.81 -2.72 -9.74
C ILE A 144 15.33 -4.13 -10.11
N VAL A 145 14.66 -4.85 -9.21
CA VAL A 145 14.12 -6.19 -9.51
C VAL A 145 13.05 -6.11 -10.61
N ALA A 146 12.16 -5.12 -10.54
CA ALA A 146 11.15 -4.91 -11.58
C ALA A 146 11.80 -4.59 -12.93
N PHE A 147 12.78 -3.68 -12.96
CA PHE A 147 13.54 -3.34 -14.17
C PHE A 147 14.25 -4.55 -14.77
N ALA A 148 15.01 -5.30 -13.94
CA ALA A 148 15.70 -6.50 -14.38
C ALA A 148 14.72 -7.58 -14.87
N GLY A 149 13.59 -7.75 -14.21
CA GLY A 149 12.52 -8.66 -14.62
C GLY A 149 12.01 -8.33 -16.03
N VAL A 150 11.72 -7.06 -16.29
CA VAL A 150 11.25 -6.61 -17.61
C VAL A 150 12.31 -6.85 -18.70
N VAL A 151 13.58 -6.52 -18.41
CA VAL A 151 14.68 -6.64 -19.39
C VAL A 151 15.04 -8.10 -19.68
N LEU A 152 15.10 -8.96 -18.65
CA LEU A 152 15.57 -10.34 -18.78
C LEU A 152 14.49 -11.33 -19.18
N VAL A 153 13.26 -11.14 -18.69
CA VAL A 153 12.17 -12.12 -18.85
C VAL A 153 11.10 -11.63 -19.83
N GLY A 154 11.15 -10.36 -20.19
CA GLY A 154 10.21 -9.68 -21.06
C GLY A 154 9.14 -8.91 -20.30
N THR A 155 8.56 -7.92 -20.96
CA THR A 155 7.69 -6.91 -20.35
C THR A 155 6.52 -7.50 -19.57
N LEU A 156 5.76 -8.40 -20.17
CA LEU A 156 4.57 -8.98 -19.56
C LEU A 156 4.91 -9.81 -18.30
N LYS A 157 5.86 -10.73 -18.45
CA LYS A 157 6.29 -11.60 -17.33
C LYS A 157 6.96 -10.78 -16.24
N GLY A 158 7.74 -9.76 -16.60
CA GLY A 158 8.40 -8.84 -15.66
C GLY A 158 7.38 -8.04 -14.84
N ILE A 159 6.31 -7.55 -15.45
CA ILE A 159 5.23 -6.86 -14.73
C ILE A 159 4.52 -7.81 -13.76
N ILE A 160 4.18 -9.02 -14.17
CA ILE A 160 3.54 -10.02 -13.29
C ILE A 160 4.43 -10.33 -12.09
N VAL A 161 5.72 -10.56 -12.31
CA VAL A 161 6.69 -10.80 -11.24
C VAL A 161 6.76 -9.60 -10.30
N ALA A 162 6.83 -8.38 -10.82
CA ALA A 162 6.85 -7.17 -10.02
C ALA A 162 5.59 -7.01 -9.14
N ILE A 163 4.41 -7.32 -9.69
CA ILE A 163 3.14 -7.28 -8.93
C ILE A 163 3.16 -8.31 -7.80
N ILE A 164 3.55 -9.57 -8.10
CA ILE A 164 3.62 -10.62 -7.09
C ILE A 164 4.56 -10.24 -5.95
N ILE A 165 5.76 -9.78 -6.30
CA ILE A 165 6.75 -9.34 -5.33
C ILE A 165 6.21 -8.18 -4.48
N SER A 166 5.58 -7.18 -5.09
CA SER A 166 4.98 -6.05 -4.39
C SER A 166 3.90 -6.50 -3.39
N LEU A 167 3.01 -7.44 -3.79
CA LEU A 167 1.98 -7.99 -2.91
C LEU A 167 2.57 -8.80 -1.75
N VAL A 168 3.59 -9.63 -2.03
CA VAL A 168 4.30 -10.40 -0.98
C VAL A 168 4.94 -9.44 0.02
N THR A 169 5.60 -8.40 -0.45
CA THR A 169 6.22 -7.40 0.45
C THR A 169 5.21 -6.67 1.29
N LEU A 170 4.10 -6.26 0.69
CA LEU A 170 3.01 -5.63 1.43
C LEU A 170 2.49 -6.57 2.51
N ALA A 171 2.27 -7.85 2.18
CA ALA A 171 1.84 -8.86 3.14
C ALA A 171 2.86 -9.05 4.28
N CYS A 172 4.16 -9.12 3.96
CA CYS A 172 5.21 -9.22 4.95
C CYS A 172 5.27 -7.99 5.88
N HIS A 173 5.14 -6.79 5.34
CA HIS A 173 5.08 -5.56 6.14
C HIS A 173 3.89 -5.53 7.10
N LEU A 174 2.73 -6.00 6.64
CA LEU A 174 1.53 -6.08 7.48
C LEU A 174 1.63 -7.21 8.53
N ALA A 175 2.37 -8.28 8.24
CA ALA A 175 2.52 -9.42 9.14
C ALA A 175 3.46 -9.14 10.33
N ASP A 176 4.37 -8.17 10.22
CA ASP A 176 5.33 -7.79 11.26
C ASP A 176 5.19 -6.30 11.65
N PRO A 177 4.09 -5.91 12.31
CA PRO A 177 3.91 -4.54 12.76
C PRO A 177 4.85 -4.25 13.96
N PRO A 178 5.43 -3.05 14.01
CA PRO A 178 6.26 -2.66 15.14
C PRO A 178 5.41 -2.48 16.41
N VAL A 179 5.96 -2.90 17.52
CA VAL A 179 5.40 -2.67 18.87
C VAL A 179 6.39 -1.84 19.67
N TYR A 180 6.03 -0.60 19.95
CA TYR A 180 6.88 0.32 20.71
C TYR A 180 6.55 0.28 22.19
N VAL A 181 7.59 0.25 23.04
CA VAL A 181 7.48 0.56 24.46
C VAL A 181 7.41 2.08 24.58
N LEU A 182 6.41 2.60 25.28
CA LEU A 182 6.24 4.04 25.48
C LEU A 182 6.77 4.46 26.84
N ARG A 183 7.36 5.65 26.88
CA ARG A 183 7.76 6.36 28.09
C ARG A 183 7.20 7.77 28.10
N ARG A 184 7.05 8.35 29.30
CA ARG A 184 6.54 9.72 29.44
C ARG A 184 7.70 10.72 29.49
N LYS A 185 7.64 11.76 28.67
CA LYS A 185 8.57 12.88 28.79
C LYS A 185 8.37 13.56 30.16
N PRO A 186 9.44 13.77 30.97
CA PRO A 186 9.36 14.34 32.31
C PRO A 186 8.57 15.63 32.36
N GLY A 187 7.68 15.76 33.36
CA GLY A 187 6.90 16.96 33.60
C GLY A 187 5.86 17.28 32.53
N THR A 188 5.55 16.35 31.62
CA THR A 188 4.55 16.53 30.55
C THR A 188 3.61 15.34 30.44
N ASN A 189 2.55 15.46 29.62
CA ASN A 189 1.64 14.37 29.26
C ASN A 189 1.95 13.81 27.86
N VAL A 190 3.20 13.96 27.40
CA VAL A 190 3.65 13.43 26.12
C VAL A 190 4.29 12.07 26.31
N PHE A 191 3.76 11.08 25.61
CA PHE A 191 4.27 9.71 25.56
C PHE A 191 4.94 9.47 24.20
N ARG A 192 6.16 8.94 24.24
CA ARG A 192 6.95 8.67 23.03
C ARG A 192 7.63 7.30 23.12
N PRO A 193 8.00 6.71 21.97
CA PRO A 193 8.78 5.47 21.97
C PRO A 193 10.07 5.61 22.77
N GLU A 194 10.38 4.56 23.53
CA GLU A 194 11.66 4.47 24.25
C GLU A 194 12.83 4.63 23.27
N SER A 195 13.74 5.57 23.57
CA SER A 195 14.90 5.85 22.74
C SER A 195 16.14 6.08 23.61
N PRO A 196 17.33 5.62 23.16
CA PRO A 196 18.60 5.96 23.82
C PRO A 196 18.90 7.47 23.84
N GLU A 197 18.27 8.24 22.95
CA GLU A 197 18.42 9.69 22.91
C GLU A 197 17.72 10.42 24.06
N HIS A 198 16.82 9.72 24.76
CA HIS A 198 16.00 10.28 25.83
C HIS A 198 15.99 9.38 27.08
N PRO A 199 17.13 9.16 27.72
CA PRO A 199 17.25 8.27 28.87
C PRO A 199 16.50 8.79 30.13
N GLU A 200 16.16 10.09 30.13
CA GLU A 200 15.42 10.77 31.20
C GLU A 200 13.91 10.47 31.19
N ASP A 201 13.39 9.81 30.17
CA ASP A 201 11.96 9.54 30.06
C ASP A 201 11.49 8.57 31.16
N GLU A 202 10.36 8.92 31.76
CA GLU A 202 9.80 8.24 32.91
C GLU A 202 9.17 6.90 32.54
N SER A 203 9.49 5.87 33.32
CA SER A 203 8.82 4.59 33.36
C SER A 203 8.10 4.40 34.69
N PHE A 204 7.03 3.63 34.66
CA PHE A 204 6.21 3.36 35.85
C PHE A 204 6.41 1.90 36.27
N PRO A 205 7.04 1.60 37.43
CA PRO A 205 7.21 0.22 37.90
C PRO A 205 5.86 -0.51 37.99
N GLY A 206 5.78 -1.68 37.40
CA GLY A 206 4.54 -2.46 37.31
C GLY A 206 3.58 -2.09 36.17
N LEU A 207 3.80 -0.98 35.43
CA LEU A 207 3.01 -0.57 34.27
C LEU A 207 3.85 -0.63 33.00
N LEU A 208 3.44 -1.44 32.05
CA LEU A 208 4.05 -1.54 30.72
C LEU A 208 3.15 -0.85 29.69
N LEU A 209 3.64 0.26 29.13
CA LEU A 209 2.95 1.01 28.07
C LEU A 209 3.44 0.56 26.72
N LEU A 210 2.54 0.13 25.83
CA LEU A 210 2.86 -0.40 24.51
C LEU A 210 2.02 0.28 23.44
N ARG A 211 2.60 0.50 22.25
CA ARG A 211 1.88 0.98 21.07
C ARG A 211 2.22 0.10 19.88
N PRO A 212 1.31 -0.80 19.47
CA PRO A 212 1.39 -1.43 18.17
C PRO A 212 0.95 -0.44 17.08
N GLU A 213 1.59 -0.49 15.92
CA GLU A 213 1.23 0.35 14.78
C GLU A 213 0.72 -0.49 13.62
N GLY A 214 -0.41 -0.06 13.03
CA GLY A 214 -1.03 -0.72 11.89
C GLY A 214 -2.28 -1.55 12.24
N PRO A 215 -2.90 -2.19 11.24
CA PRO A 215 -4.06 -3.04 11.46
C PRO A 215 -3.66 -4.34 12.16
N ILE A 216 -4.52 -4.84 13.05
CA ILE A 216 -4.32 -6.09 13.76
C ILE A 216 -5.29 -7.14 13.24
N PHE A 217 -4.77 -8.25 12.68
CA PHE A 217 -5.54 -9.30 12.04
C PHE A 217 -4.93 -10.68 12.30
N PHE A 218 -5.56 -11.73 11.76
CA PHE A 218 -5.17 -13.12 12.07
C PHE A 218 -3.68 -13.43 11.84
N ALA A 219 -3.05 -12.81 10.81
CA ALA A 219 -1.67 -13.13 10.45
C ALA A 219 -0.62 -12.49 11.37
N ASN A 220 -0.93 -11.35 12.04
CA ASN A 220 0.04 -10.63 12.87
C ASN A 220 -0.27 -10.65 14.37
N ALA A 221 -1.50 -10.97 14.75
CA ALA A 221 -1.91 -10.94 16.15
C ALA A 221 -1.07 -11.87 17.05
N ALA A 222 -0.70 -13.08 16.56
CA ALA A 222 0.19 -13.99 17.28
C ALA A 222 1.60 -13.42 17.44
N HIS A 223 2.10 -12.77 16.39
CA HIS A 223 3.42 -12.15 16.39
C HIS A 223 3.50 -10.99 17.38
N ILE A 224 2.48 -10.12 17.39
CA ILE A 224 2.34 -9.03 18.37
C ILE A 224 2.35 -9.60 19.82
N ALA A 225 1.55 -10.64 20.09
CA ALA A 225 1.51 -11.26 21.41
C ALA A 225 2.88 -11.83 21.81
N HIS A 226 3.58 -12.42 20.86
CA HIS A 226 4.93 -12.97 21.08
C HIS A 226 5.99 -11.89 21.37
N GLN A 227 5.87 -10.70 20.74
CA GLN A 227 6.73 -9.55 21.03
C GLN A 227 6.46 -8.99 22.45
N ILE A 228 5.22 -9.00 22.88
CA ILE A 228 4.79 -8.43 24.18
C ILE A 228 5.20 -9.32 25.36
N GLU A 229 5.14 -10.63 25.22
CA GLU A 229 5.38 -11.58 26.33
C GLU A 229 6.75 -11.42 27.02
N PRO A 230 7.90 -11.32 26.32
CA PRO A 230 9.19 -11.09 26.96
C PRO A 230 9.29 -9.72 27.63
N LEU A 231 8.57 -8.70 27.13
CA LEU A 231 8.53 -7.38 27.75
C LEU A 231 7.81 -7.41 29.10
N ILE A 232 6.70 -8.14 29.19
CA ILE A 232 5.97 -8.35 30.45
C ILE A 232 6.89 -8.99 31.52
N ARG A 233 7.61 -10.03 31.12
CA ARG A 233 8.53 -10.73 32.01
C ARG A 233 9.70 -9.83 32.45
N LYS A 234 10.28 -9.08 31.55
CA LYS A 234 11.41 -8.18 31.80
C LYS A 234 11.03 -7.05 32.75
N THR A 235 9.84 -6.48 32.60
CA THR A 235 9.38 -5.33 33.40
C THR A 235 8.61 -5.73 34.65
N GLN A 236 8.34 -7.02 34.86
CA GLN A 236 7.48 -7.53 35.96
C GLN A 236 6.16 -6.75 36.02
N ALA A 237 5.59 -6.47 34.85
CA ALA A 237 4.39 -5.66 34.76
C ALA A 237 3.18 -6.37 35.39
N THR A 238 2.45 -5.65 36.22
CA THR A 238 1.13 -6.05 36.74
C THR A 238 0.00 -5.52 35.84
N VAL A 239 0.27 -4.46 35.06
CA VAL A 239 -0.65 -3.90 34.09
C VAL A 239 0.07 -3.72 32.77
N VAL A 240 -0.52 -4.24 31.70
CA VAL A 240 -0.11 -3.99 30.31
C VAL A 240 -1.13 -3.08 29.66
N ALA A 241 -0.72 -1.87 29.38
CA ALA A 241 -1.56 -0.84 28.77
C ALA A 241 -1.20 -0.66 27.29
N VAL A 242 -2.11 -1.08 26.42
CA VAL A 242 -1.91 -1.03 24.98
C VAL A 242 -2.59 0.20 24.41
N ASP A 243 -1.79 1.13 23.93
CA ASP A 243 -2.26 2.31 23.19
C ASP A 243 -2.61 1.92 21.77
N ALA A 244 -3.91 1.83 21.49
CA ALA A 244 -4.47 1.49 20.21
C ALA A 244 -4.66 2.71 19.28
N SER A 245 -4.09 3.87 19.59
CA SER A 245 -4.18 5.07 18.72
C SER A 245 -3.53 4.85 17.35
N GLY A 246 -2.50 3.98 17.28
CA GLY A 246 -1.86 3.55 16.03
C GLY A 246 -2.59 2.40 15.32
N VAL A 247 -3.68 1.85 15.89
CA VAL A 247 -4.40 0.71 15.34
C VAL A 247 -5.58 1.19 14.50
N LEU A 248 -5.52 0.93 13.20
CA LEU A 248 -6.55 1.37 12.26
C LEU A 248 -7.78 0.46 12.24
N ASP A 249 -7.58 -0.83 12.45
CA ASP A 249 -8.62 -1.85 12.46
C ASP A 249 -8.21 -3.07 13.28
N MET A 250 -9.19 -3.81 13.82
CA MET A 250 -8.99 -5.08 14.53
C MET A 250 -9.98 -6.13 14.02
N GLU A 251 -9.47 -7.27 13.56
CA GLU A 251 -10.32 -8.38 13.14
C GLU A 251 -10.81 -9.23 14.31
N TYR A 252 -11.95 -9.90 14.10
CA TYR A 252 -12.56 -10.80 15.09
C TYR A 252 -11.60 -11.88 15.60
N THR A 253 -10.84 -12.51 14.69
CA THR A 253 -9.89 -13.58 15.04
C THR A 253 -8.77 -13.06 15.96
N ALA A 254 -8.27 -11.87 15.68
CA ALA A 254 -7.27 -11.19 16.53
C ALA A 254 -7.84 -10.86 17.91
N LEU A 255 -9.06 -10.31 17.97
CA LEU A 255 -9.74 -9.99 19.24
C LEU A 255 -9.99 -11.23 20.11
N LYS A 256 -10.38 -12.34 19.49
CA LYS A 256 -10.53 -13.63 20.19
C LYS A 256 -9.20 -14.12 20.77
N MET A 257 -8.14 -14.03 19.99
CA MET A 257 -6.81 -14.44 20.41
C MET A 257 -6.30 -13.54 21.56
N PHE A 258 -6.44 -12.22 21.46
CA PHE A 258 -6.07 -11.30 22.53
C PHE A 258 -6.89 -11.55 23.81
N ALA A 259 -8.19 -11.89 23.71
CA ALA A 259 -8.99 -12.28 24.86
C ALA A 259 -8.42 -13.53 25.55
N GLN A 260 -8.01 -14.53 24.78
CA GLN A 260 -7.38 -15.75 25.33
C GLN A 260 -6.04 -15.46 26.02
N VAL A 261 -5.20 -14.64 25.38
CA VAL A 261 -3.92 -14.22 25.97
C VAL A 261 -4.15 -13.42 27.25
N ALA A 262 -5.06 -12.45 27.22
CA ALA A 262 -5.38 -11.62 28.38
C ALA A 262 -5.95 -12.46 29.53
N THR A 263 -6.81 -13.45 29.26
CA THR A 263 -7.31 -14.37 30.29
C THR A 263 -6.16 -15.17 30.90
N ARG A 264 -5.24 -15.68 30.11
CA ARG A 264 -4.05 -16.39 30.62
C ARG A 264 -3.17 -15.48 31.45
N GLN A 265 -2.91 -14.26 31.02
CA GLN A 265 -2.09 -13.30 31.74
C GLN A 265 -2.76 -12.85 33.06
N SER A 266 -4.07 -12.71 33.07
CA SER A 266 -4.85 -12.40 34.25
C SER A 266 -4.69 -13.48 35.37
N GLN A 267 -4.57 -14.76 35.00
CA GLN A 267 -4.27 -15.84 35.93
C GLN A 267 -2.89 -15.70 36.59
N HIS A 268 -1.97 -14.97 35.97
CA HIS A 268 -0.65 -14.64 36.49
C HIS A 268 -0.59 -13.22 37.11
N GLY A 269 -1.75 -12.62 37.39
CA GLY A 269 -1.84 -11.31 38.03
C GLY A 269 -1.60 -10.11 37.11
N VAL A 270 -1.54 -10.32 35.77
CA VAL A 270 -1.33 -9.24 34.81
C VAL A 270 -2.66 -8.81 34.21
N GLN A 271 -2.99 -7.54 34.36
CA GLN A 271 -4.19 -6.92 33.74
C GLN A 271 -3.87 -6.31 32.39
N LEU A 272 -4.79 -6.45 31.43
CA LEU A 272 -4.72 -5.79 30.13
C LEU A 272 -5.61 -4.55 30.14
N TRP A 273 -5.07 -3.42 29.66
CA TRP A 273 -5.81 -2.20 29.41
C TRP A 273 -5.71 -1.79 27.93
N LEU A 274 -6.80 -1.29 27.36
CA LEU A 274 -6.82 -0.72 26.00
C LEU A 274 -7.05 0.79 26.08
N ILE A 275 -6.26 1.55 25.33
CA ILE A 275 -6.21 3.01 25.42
C ILE A 275 -6.31 3.62 24.02
N GLY A 276 -6.96 4.78 23.91
CA GLY A 276 -6.90 5.60 22.68
C GLY A 276 -7.51 4.97 21.43
N MET A 277 -8.46 4.05 21.61
CA MET A 277 -9.12 3.40 20.48
C MET A 277 -9.92 4.41 19.63
N SER A 278 -9.79 4.32 18.31
CA SER A 278 -10.68 5.04 17.39
C SER A 278 -12.13 4.57 17.58
N PRO A 279 -13.16 5.37 17.25
CA PRO A 279 -14.56 4.98 17.37
C PRO A 279 -14.88 3.65 16.66
N ARG A 280 -14.24 3.40 15.51
CA ARG A 280 -14.40 2.15 14.76
C ARG A 280 -13.84 0.95 15.53
N VAL A 281 -12.62 1.05 16.03
CA VAL A 281 -11.97 -0.02 16.82
C VAL A 281 -12.73 -0.25 18.12
N LEU A 282 -13.13 0.80 18.83
CA LEU A 282 -13.90 0.71 20.07
C LEU A 282 -15.22 -0.05 19.86
N ALA A 283 -15.96 0.28 18.80
CA ALA A 283 -17.23 -0.39 18.50
C ALA A 283 -17.07 -1.90 18.25
N VAL A 284 -15.97 -2.31 17.61
CA VAL A 284 -15.67 -3.73 17.37
C VAL A 284 -15.20 -4.42 18.65
N VAL A 285 -14.31 -3.79 19.40
CA VAL A 285 -13.82 -4.30 20.69
C VAL A 285 -14.96 -4.52 21.67
N GLN A 286 -15.87 -3.55 21.85
CA GLN A 286 -17.01 -3.66 22.78
C GLN A 286 -17.95 -4.83 22.47
N ARG A 287 -18.07 -5.22 21.21
CA ARG A 287 -18.90 -6.36 20.76
C ARG A 287 -18.16 -7.70 20.82
N SER A 288 -16.87 -7.69 21.15
CA SER A 288 -16.01 -8.87 21.14
C SER A 288 -15.87 -9.51 22.53
N PRO A 289 -15.40 -10.77 22.61
CA PRO A 289 -15.03 -11.40 23.88
C PRO A 289 -14.00 -10.59 24.69
N LEU A 290 -13.08 -9.90 24.01
CA LEU A 290 -12.11 -9.04 24.67
C LEU A 290 -12.77 -7.86 25.39
N GLY A 291 -13.74 -7.21 24.75
CA GLY A 291 -14.48 -6.11 25.35
C GLY A 291 -15.34 -6.54 26.53
N GLN A 292 -15.94 -7.72 26.46
CA GLN A 292 -16.70 -8.30 27.58
C GLN A 292 -15.80 -8.56 28.82
N MET A 293 -14.56 -9.01 28.57
CA MET A 293 -13.57 -9.26 29.62
C MET A 293 -13.04 -7.96 30.23
N LEU A 294 -12.65 -6.99 29.42
CA LEU A 294 -12.04 -5.72 29.86
C LEU A 294 -13.06 -4.81 30.58
N ARG A 295 -14.33 -4.92 30.22
CA ARG A 295 -15.39 -4.01 30.67
C ARG A 295 -14.98 -2.54 30.44
N ARG A 296 -15.71 -1.59 31.08
CA ARG A 296 -15.35 -0.16 31.01
C ARG A 296 -14.10 0.19 31.80
N GLU A 297 -13.77 -0.61 32.78
CA GLU A 297 -12.67 -0.38 33.72
C GLU A 297 -11.28 -0.62 33.07
N GLY A 298 -11.22 -1.45 32.04
CA GLY A 298 -10.00 -1.72 31.26
C GLY A 298 -9.89 -0.91 29.96
N MET A 299 -10.76 0.08 29.73
CA MET A 299 -10.76 0.89 28.50
C MET A 299 -10.62 2.37 28.85
N PHE A 300 -9.58 3.02 28.32
CA PHE A 300 -9.27 4.42 28.63
C PHE A 300 -9.24 5.26 27.36
N PHE A 301 -9.60 6.53 27.51
CA PHE A 301 -9.61 7.46 26.40
C PHE A 301 -8.19 7.85 25.96
N ASN A 302 -7.28 8.07 26.90
CA ASN A 302 -5.89 8.43 26.61
C ASN A 302 -4.93 7.84 27.67
N LEU A 303 -3.63 7.89 27.36
CA LEU A 303 -2.56 7.38 28.21
C LEU A 303 -2.47 8.11 29.56
N GLU A 304 -2.74 9.40 29.58
CA GLU A 304 -2.68 10.22 30.80
C GLU A 304 -3.67 9.70 31.87
N ILE A 305 -4.92 9.47 31.48
CA ILE A 305 -5.97 8.95 32.36
C ILE A 305 -5.59 7.54 32.86
N ALA A 306 -5.07 6.69 31.99
CA ALA A 306 -4.65 5.34 32.34
C ALA A 306 -3.50 5.33 33.35
N VAL A 307 -2.47 6.15 33.13
CA VAL A 307 -1.33 6.29 34.06
C VAL A 307 -1.77 6.87 35.40
N ALA A 308 -2.61 7.91 35.39
CA ALA A 308 -3.16 8.48 36.62
C ALA A 308 -3.96 7.44 37.43
N ARG A 309 -4.79 6.64 36.75
CA ARG A 309 -5.54 5.53 37.41
C ARG A 309 -4.63 4.47 38.00
N PHE A 310 -3.55 4.11 37.30
CA PHE A 310 -2.57 3.15 37.82
C PHE A 310 -1.87 3.67 39.07
N LEU A 311 -1.37 4.92 39.04
CA LEU A 311 -0.68 5.53 40.16
C LEU A 311 -1.58 5.67 41.41
N ALA A 312 -2.87 6.00 41.20
CA ALA A 312 -3.84 6.05 42.30
C ALA A 312 -4.03 4.66 42.94
N ALA A 313 -4.17 3.59 42.11
CA ALA A 313 -4.33 2.22 42.63
C ALA A 313 -3.09 1.72 43.41
N VAL A 314 -1.89 2.11 42.98
CA VAL A 314 -0.65 1.78 43.70
C VAL A 314 -0.58 2.49 45.09
N HIS A 315 -1.02 3.74 45.14
CA HIS A 315 -1.07 4.52 46.39
C HIS A 315 -2.05 3.91 47.39
N ASP A 316 -3.24 3.47 46.94
CA ASP A 316 -4.24 2.82 47.78
C ASP A 316 -3.78 1.45 48.34
N GLN A 317 -2.84 0.77 47.70
CA GLN A 317 -2.28 -0.51 48.19
C GLN A 317 -1.08 -0.34 49.12
N SER A 318 -0.50 0.85 49.16
CA SER A 318 0.69 1.14 50.00
C SER A 318 0.37 1.88 51.31
N GLY A 319 -0.88 2.30 51.51
CA GLY A 319 -1.40 2.90 52.73
C GLY A 319 -2.31 1.95 53.49
#